data_edfbebd893b9197d201c44998dda00a8
#
_entry.id   edfbebd893b9197d201c44998dda00a8
#
_cell.length_a   1.000
_cell.length_b   1.000
_cell.length_c   1.000
_cell.angle_alpha   90.00
_cell.angle_beta   90.00
_cell.angle_gamma   90.00
#
_symmetry.space_group_name_H-M   'P 1'
#
loop_
_entity.id
_entity.type
_entity.pdbx_description
1 polymer ?
#
loop_
_entity_poly.entity_id
_entity_poly.type
_entity_poly.pdbx_seq_one_letter_code
_entity_poly.pdbx_strand_id
1 'polypeptide(L)'
;MNTKQQLIKKEEDNMVQLLDQSGVEGAIEKLIGRNNSLLPTNVGIERIKSSAGFYISNRDDLMKLDKQAKLQMIYSVLKEAMVGCEAGTDYDIVPFKGKPVTVRKKEGWYKIIDMIKPADIVRFTNNVIFKGDKYIFNPVTEELKHERLVDSDKYDDIEGAYCYIKFANGFEKTIFMSKKELDAIKKVSPSGATSFSPWNAFPTKMVKTKCVKEMAKELFTLFSGKVNSVLAQAINNDENSVANIDRKGNIKNDEYIYSQEFDSEIVEQDETIEEAQSVETKDSQEQVNLDEL
;
A
#
# COMPACT_ATOMS: atom_id res chain seq x y z
N MET A 1 -14.83 -14.26 27.60
CA MET A 1 -14.15 -13.92 26.37
C MET A 1 -15.14 -14.10 25.22
N ASN A 2 -15.29 -13.10 24.35
CA ASN A 2 -16.21 -13.18 23.22
C ASN A 2 -15.65 -14.15 22.17
N THR A 3 -16.48 -14.89 21.45
CA THR A 3 -16.11 -15.90 20.44
C THR A 3 -15.08 -15.35 19.42
N LYS A 4 -15.23 -14.08 19.04
CA LYS A 4 -14.30 -13.35 18.15
C LYS A 4 -12.88 -13.25 18.76
N GLN A 5 -12.77 -12.94 20.05
CA GLN A 5 -11.45 -12.87 20.73
C GLN A 5 -10.78 -14.24 20.84
N GLN A 6 -11.55 -15.32 20.95
CA GLN A 6 -11.02 -16.68 20.99
C GLN A 6 -10.48 -17.12 19.62
N LEU A 7 -11.16 -16.75 18.53
CA LEU A 7 -10.70 -17.02 17.16
C LEU A 7 -9.39 -16.27 16.84
N ILE A 8 -9.33 -14.97 17.15
CA ILE A 8 -8.12 -14.15 16.95
C ILE A 8 -6.93 -14.75 17.71
N LYS A 9 -7.11 -15.09 18.98
CA LYS A 9 -6.06 -15.70 19.79
C LYS A 9 -5.60 -17.03 19.22
N LYS A 10 -6.53 -17.85 18.72
CA LYS A 10 -6.21 -19.13 18.09
C LYS A 10 -5.37 -18.97 16.82
N GLU A 11 -5.66 -17.95 16.02
CA GLU A 11 -4.87 -17.65 14.80
C GLU A 11 -3.48 -17.11 15.12
N GLU A 12 -3.36 -16.23 16.11
CA GLU A 12 -2.07 -15.77 16.61
C GLU A 12 -1.22 -16.95 17.12
N ASP A 13 -1.80 -17.85 17.92
CA ASP A 13 -1.11 -19.05 18.40
C ASP A 13 -0.68 -19.96 17.24
N ASN A 14 -1.51 -20.13 16.22
CA ASN A 14 -1.18 -20.87 15.01
C ASN A 14 -0.03 -20.23 14.22
N MET A 15 -0.02 -18.90 14.09
CA MET A 15 1.06 -18.17 13.41
C MET A 15 2.35 -18.20 14.21
N VAL A 16 2.27 -18.11 15.54
CA VAL A 16 3.41 -18.31 16.45
C VAL A 16 4.02 -19.69 16.25
N GLN A 17 3.20 -20.73 16.26
CA GLN A 17 3.64 -22.10 16.02
C GLN A 17 4.25 -22.27 14.62
N LEU A 18 3.67 -21.66 13.62
CA LEU A 18 4.17 -21.68 12.25
C LEU A 18 5.56 -21.04 12.13
N LEU A 19 5.75 -19.88 12.78
CA LEU A 19 7.03 -19.19 12.84
C LEU A 19 8.11 -20.05 13.52
N ASP A 20 7.76 -20.74 14.60
CA ASP A 20 8.69 -21.63 15.33
C ASP A 20 9.08 -22.86 14.49
N GLN A 21 8.14 -23.42 13.71
CA GLN A 21 8.37 -24.63 12.92
C GLN A 21 9.07 -24.39 11.60
N SER A 22 8.81 -23.27 10.92
CA SER A 22 9.26 -23.04 9.54
C SER A 22 10.10 -21.78 9.35
N GLY A 23 10.35 -21.03 10.44
CA GLY A 23 11.03 -19.75 10.37
C GLY A 23 10.20 -18.67 9.66
N VAL A 24 10.78 -17.49 9.47
CA VAL A 24 10.10 -16.33 8.88
C VAL A 24 9.73 -16.60 7.42
N GLU A 25 10.64 -17.16 6.63
CA GLU A 25 10.42 -17.47 5.21
C GLU A 25 9.27 -18.45 4.99
N GLY A 26 9.32 -19.59 5.67
CA GLY A 26 8.26 -20.60 5.57
C GLY A 26 6.91 -20.12 6.12
N ALA A 27 6.91 -19.22 7.12
CA ALA A 27 5.69 -18.59 7.60
C ALA A 27 5.08 -17.65 6.55
N ILE A 28 5.90 -16.85 5.86
CA ILE A 28 5.46 -15.98 4.74
C ILE A 28 4.88 -16.83 3.60
N GLU A 29 5.59 -17.87 3.18
CA GLU A 29 5.12 -18.76 2.10
C GLU A 29 3.76 -19.37 2.39
N LYS A 30 3.58 -19.92 3.60
CA LYS A 30 2.33 -20.54 4.02
C LYS A 30 1.21 -19.52 4.18
N LEU A 31 1.50 -18.33 4.74
CA LEU A 31 0.49 -17.28 4.91
C LEU A 31 0.00 -16.76 3.56
N ILE A 32 0.91 -16.42 2.64
CA ILE A 32 0.57 -16.00 1.28
C ILE A 32 -0.18 -17.10 0.54
N GLY A 33 0.26 -18.36 0.67
CA GLY A 33 -0.39 -19.50 0.04
C GLY A 33 -1.84 -19.71 0.50
N ARG A 34 -2.12 -19.55 1.80
CA ARG A 34 -3.49 -19.64 2.35
C ARG A 34 -4.39 -18.51 1.87
N ASN A 35 -3.84 -17.33 1.63
CA ASN A 35 -4.57 -16.14 1.21
C ASN A 35 -4.43 -15.84 -0.29
N ASN A 36 -4.19 -16.87 -1.09
CA ASN A 36 -3.96 -16.76 -2.53
C ASN A 36 -5.13 -16.11 -3.28
N SER A 37 -6.37 -16.37 -2.87
CA SER A 37 -7.58 -15.77 -3.45
C SER A 37 -7.67 -14.26 -3.27
N LEU A 38 -6.96 -13.70 -2.29
CA LEU A 38 -6.94 -12.26 -2.01
C LEU A 38 -5.86 -11.51 -2.79
N LEU A 39 -4.99 -12.24 -3.49
CA LEU A 39 -3.89 -11.65 -4.26
C LEU A 39 -4.36 -11.25 -5.65
N PRO A 40 -3.80 -10.18 -6.24
CA PRO A 40 -4.13 -9.79 -7.61
C PRO A 40 -3.78 -10.92 -8.59
N THR A 41 -4.70 -11.24 -9.50
CA THR A 41 -4.55 -12.34 -10.46
C THR A 41 -3.44 -12.12 -11.49
N ASN A 42 -3.03 -10.89 -11.70
CA ASN A 42 -1.95 -10.50 -12.62
C ASN A 42 -0.56 -10.52 -11.98
N VAL A 43 -0.45 -10.89 -10.72
CA VAL A 43 0.83 -10.92 -10.00
C VAL A 43 1.30 -12.35 -9.81
N GLY A 44 2.56 -12.62 -10.13
CA GLY A 44 3.18 -13.92 -9.90
C GLY A 44 3.38 -14.18 -8.41
N ILE A 45 2.53 -15.01 -7.82
CA ILE A 45 2.51 -15.30 -6.37
C ILE A 45 3.85 -15.86 -5.90
N GLU A 46 4.42 -16.79 -6.67
CA GLU A 46 5.72 -17.38 -6.35
C GLU A 46 6.84 -16.34 -6.35
N ARG A 47 6.74 -15.32 -7.20
CA ARG A 47 7.67 -14.20 -7.22
C ARG A 47 7.56 -13.35 -5.96
N ILE A 48 6.33 -13.04 -5.51
CA ILE A 48 6.12 -12.29 -4.26
C ILE A 48 6.66 -13.06 -3.05
N LYS A 49 6.37 -14.36 -2.96
CA LYS A 49 6.88 -15.21 -1.88
C LYS A 49 8.40 -15.21 -1.85
N SER A 50 9.03 -15.52 -3.00
CA SER A 50 10.47 -15.60 -3.11
C SER A 50 11.16 -14.26 -2.83
N SER A 51 10.61 -13.13 -3.35
CA SER A 51 11.18 -11.81 -3.11
C SER A 51 11.11 -11.43 -1.63
N ALA A 52 10.00 -11.72 -0.95
CA ALA A 52 9.83 -11.42 0.47
C ALA A 52 10.75 -12.28 1.35
N GLY A 53 10.80 -13.59 1.10
CA GLY A 53 11.69 -14.52 1.80
C GLY A 53 13.15 -14.10 1.66
N PHE A 54 13.61 -13.91 0.43
CA PHE A 54 14.98 -13.49 0.14
C PHE A 54 15.33 -12.12 0.76
N TYR A 55 14.43 -11.13 0.65
CA TYR A 55 14.65 -9.80 1.20
C TYR A 55 14.85 -9.83 2.72
N ILE A 56 14.00 -10.58 3.43
CA ILE A 56 14.04 -10.64 4.89
C ILE A 56 15.23 -11.48 5.38
N SER A 57 15.49 -12.63 4.75
CA SER A 57 16.57 -13.53 5.15
C SER A 57 17.95 -12.89 5.02
N ASN A 58 18.12 -11.94 4.11
CA ASN A 58 19.36 -11.19 3.93
C ASN A 58 19.46 -9.92 4.79
N ARG A 59 18.54 -9.71 5.73
CA ARG A 59 18.49 -8.52 6.60
C ARG A 59 18.64 -8.92 8.07
N ASP A 60 19.88 -8.89 8.55
CA ASP A 60 20.22 -9.20 9.94
C ASP A 60 19.46 -8.35 10.96
N ASP A 61 19.19 -7.08 10.63
CA ASP A 61 18.42 -6.16 11.46
C ASP A 61 16.96 -6.59 11.64
N LEU A 62 16.36 -7.17 10.61
CA LEU A 62 15.00 -7.72 10.67
C LEU A 62 14.98 -9.09 11.38
N MET A 63 16.01 -9.91 11.17
CA MET A 63 16.13 -11.22 11.81
C MET A 63 16.37 -11.13 13.31
N LYS A 64 16.90 -10.00 13.81
CA LYS A 64 17.11 -9.73 15.25
C LYS A 64 15.87 -9.19 15.97
N LEU A 65 14.80 -8.90 15.25
CA LEU A 65 13.52 -8.50 15.86
C LEU A 65 12.99 -9.61 16.78
N ASP A 66 12.27 -9.22 17.83
CA ASP A 66 11.61 -10.17 18.70
C ASP A 66 10.49 -10.94 17.95
N LYS A 67 9.95 -11.95 18.59
CA LYS A 67 8.95 -12.83 17.99
C LYS A 67 7.68 -12.08 17.56
N GLN A 68 7.21 -11.16 18.41
CA GLN A 68 6.01 -10.38 18.13
C GLN A 68 6.22 -9.42 16.95
N ALA A 69 7.38 -8.74 16.91
CA ALA A 69 7.74 -7.90 15.80
C ALA A 69 7.90 -8.69 14.48
N LYS A 70 8.42 -9.93 14.54
CA LYS A 70 8.48 -10.82 13.37
C LYS A 70 7.08 -11.18 12.85
N LEU A 71 6.13 -11.46 13.74
CA LEU A 71 4.74 -11.70 13.33
C LEU A 71 4.14 -10.46 12.65
N GLN A 72 4.30 -9.28 13.24
CA GLN A 72 3.87 -8.02 12.61
C GLN A 72 4.48 -7.81 11.23
N MET A 73 5.76 -8.13 11.07
CA MET A 73 6.47 -8.06 9.80
C MET A 73 5.84 -9.01 8.76
N ILE A 74 5.55 -10.25 9.12
CA ILE A 74 4.94 -11.25 8.23
C ILE A 74 3.56 -10.78 7.75
N TYR A 75 2.73 -10.25 8.65
CA TYR A 75 1.43 -9.67 8.28
C TYR A 75 1.58 -8.44 7.38
N SER A 76 2.58 -7.59 7.62
CA SER A 76 2.86 -6.45 6.73
C SER A 76 3.24 -6.90 5.32
N VAL A 77 4.01 -7.98 5.20
CA VAL A 77 4.35 -8.59 3.90
C VAL A 77 3.10 -9.09 3.19
N LEU A 78 2.18 -9.77 3.89
CA LEU A 78 0.91 -10.21 3.30
C LEU A 78 0.11 -9.02 2.77
N LYS A 79 -0.05 -7.95 3.57
CA LYS A 79 -0.78 -6.75 3.13
C LYS A 79 -0.20 -6.11 1.88
N GLU A 80 1.11 -6.00 1.80
CA GLU A 80 1.77 -5.49 0.60
C GLU A 80 1.62 -6.45 -0.59
N ALA A 81 1.64 -7.76 -0.35
CA ALA A 81 1.38 -8.78 -1.37
C ALA A 81 -0.04 -8.66 -1.95
N MET A 82 -1.05 -8.36 -1.12
CA MET A 82 -2.44 -8.19 -1.55
C MET A 82 -2.66 -6.99 -2.48
N VAL A 83 -1.75 -6.03 -2.48
CA VAL A 83 -1.72 -4.93 -3.47
C VAL A 83 -0.64 -5.13 -4.53
N GLY A 84 -0.13 -6.35 -4.66
CA GLY A 84 0.83 -6.73 -5.68
C GLY A 84 2.24 -6.15 -5.48
N CYS A 85 2.55 -5.64 -4.29
CA CYS A 85 3.85 -5.05 -3.99
C CYS A 85 4.87 -6.09 -3.57
N GLU A 86 6.11 -5.93 -4.02
CA GLU A 86 7.25 -6.81 -3.76
C GLU A 86 8.23 -6.17 -2.78
N ALA A 87 8.68 -6.96 -1.79
CA ALA A 87 9.68 -6.53 -0.82
C ALA A 87 11.02 -6.17 -1.51
N GLY A 88 11.65 -5.11 -1.05
CA GLY A 88 12.91 -4.62 -1.61
C GLY A 88 12.76 -3.79 -2.87
N THR A 89 11.76 -4.07 -3.71
CA THR A 89 11.47 -3.33 -4.94
C THR A 89 10.46 -2.21 -4.70
N ASP A 90 9.28 -2.56 -4.22
CA ASP A 90 8.15 -1.64 -4.09
C ASP A 90 8.03 -1.03 -2.68
N TYR A 91 8.53 -1.74 -1.70
CA TYR A 91 8.61 -1.28 -0.32
C TYR A 91 9.85 -1.82 0.40
N ASP A 92 10.23 -1.14 1.46
CA ASP A 92 11.22 -1.60 2.42
C ASP A 92 10.56 -1.80 3.80
N ILE A 93 11.10 -2.72 4.59
CA ILE A 93 10.78 -2.85 6.01
C ILE A 93 11.96 -2.30 6.80
N VAL A 94 11.70 -1.32 7.65
CA VAL A 94 12.72 -0.66 8.48
C VAL A 94 12.42 -0.94 9.94
N PRO A 95 13.35 -1.55 10.70
CA PRO A 95 13.17 -1.68 12.14
C PRO A 95 13.28 -0.31 12.79
N PHE A 96 12.21 0.14 13.42
CA PHE A 96 12.17 1.38 14.16
C PHE A 96 11.78 1.11 15.61
N LYS A 97 12.72 1.37 16.55
CA LYS A 97 12.52 1.07 17.97
C LYS A 97 12.03 -0.35 18.25
N GLY A 98 12.60 -1.34 17.57
CA GLY A 98 12.25 -2.75 17.74
C GLY A 98 10.99 -3.20 17.04
N LYS A 99 10.26 -2.31 16.33
CA LYS A 99 9.06 -2.65 15.55
C LYS A 99 9.32 -2.54 14.05
N PRO A 100 8.78 -3.42 13.21
CA PRO A 100 8.90 -3.31 11.75
C PRO A 100 7.98 -2.21 11.24
N VAL A 101 8.51 -1.29 10.45
CA VAL A 101 7.77 -0.23 9.77
C VAL A 101 7.91 -0.44 8.27
N THR A 102 6.79 -0.63 7.57
CA THR A 102 6.77 -0.71 6.11
C THR A 102 6.84 0.69 5.51
N VAL A 103 7.80 0.89 4.62
CA VAL A 103 8.00 2.15 3.90
C VAL A 103 7.82 1.89 2.41
N ARG A 104 6.67 2.27 1.86
CA ARG A 104 6.37 2.08 0.45
C ARG A 104 7.15 3.08 -0.39
N LYS A 105 7.84 2.56 -1.42
CA LYS A 105 8.60 3.34 -2.41
C LYS A 105 7.66 3.91 -3.47
N LYS A 106 8.20 4.74 -4.35
CA LYS A 106 7.47 5.29 -5.48
C LYS A 106 6.88 4.18 -6.37
N GLU A 107 7.62 3.13 -6.58
CA GLU A 107 7.25 1.97 -7.39
C GLU A 107 6.00 1.26 -6.82
N GLY A 108 5.93 1.09 -5.51
CA GLY A 108 4.75 0.53 -4.84
C GLY A 108 3.51 1.42 -4.98
N TRP A 109 3.67 2.74 -4.94
CA TRP A 109 2.56 3.67 -5.19
C TRP A 109 2.09 3.61 -6.64
N TYR A 110 2.98 3.38 -7.61
CA TYR A 110 2.58 3.16 -9.00
C TYR A 110 1.75 1.90 -9.18
N LYS A 111 2.07 0.81 -8.47
CA LYS A 111 1.24 -0.41 -8.48
C LYS A 111 -0.15 -0.16 -7.92
N ILE A 112 -0.28 0.61 -6.85
CA ILE A 112 -1.58 1.01 -6.32
C ILE A 112 -2.36 1.82 -7.35
N ILE A 113 -1.74 2.81 -8.00
CA ILE A 113 -2.39 3.58 -9.07
C ILE A 113 -2.85 2.66 -10.20
N ASP A 114 -2.03 1.68 -10.58
CA ASP A 114 -2.37 0.72 -11.63
C ASP A 114 -3.58 -0.16 -11.26
N MET A 115 -3.76 -0.48 -9.99
CA MET A 115 -4.91 -1.25 -9.50
C MET A 115 -6.22 -0.43 -9.47
N ILE A 116 -6.14 0.87 -9.13
CA ILE A 116 -7.33 1.73 -9.00
C ILE A 116 -7.69 2.48 -10.28
N LYS A 117 -6.85 2.41 -11.31
CA LYS A 117 -7.05 3.15 -12.56
C LYS A 117 -8.41 2.85 -13.20
N PRO A 118 -9.15 3.88 -13.65
CA PRO A 118 -10.43 3.70 -14.32
C PRO A 118 -10.28 3.25 -15.79
N ALA A 119 -9.11 3.45 -16.37
CA ALA A 119 -8.75 3.12 -17.75
C ALA A 119 -7.22 3.04 -17.88
N ASP A 120 -6.71 2.65 -19.05
CA ASP A 120 -5.28 2.62 -19.30
C ASP A 120 -4.63 3.99 -19.17
N ILE A 121 -3.42 4.01 -18.61
CA ILE A 121 -2.64 5.23 -18.42
C ILE A 121 -1.95 5.57 -19.74
N VAL A 122 -2.34 6.70 -20.33
CA VAL A 122 -1.73 7.22 -21.58
C VAL A 122 -0.49 8.03 -21.27
N ARG A 123 -0.51 8.80 -20.19
CA ARG A 123 0.62 9.63 -19.78
C ARG A 123 0.71 9.70 -18.26
N PHE A 124 1.94 9.57 -17.78
CA PHE A 124 2.27 9.77 -16.37
C PHE A 124 3.53 10.62 -16.27
N THR A 125 3.48 11.72 -15.51
CA THR A 125 4.62 12.62 -15.31
C THR A 125 4.75 12.91 -13.82
N ASN A 126 5.97 12.82 -13.27
CA ASN A 126 6.27 13.13 -11.88
C ASN A 126 7.60 13.89 -11.82
N ASN A 127 7.54 15.20 -11.60
CA ASN A 127 8.68 16.09 -11.65
C ASN A 127 8.76 17.02 -10.44
N VAL A 128 9.97 17.56 -10.25
CA VAL A 128 10.29 18.57 -9.25
C VAL A 128 10.48 19.91 -9.95
N ILE A 129 10.05 20.98 -9.34
CA ILE A 129 10.25 22.35 -9.76
C ILE A 129 11.34 22.94 -8.87
N PHE A 130 12.36 23.49 -9.50
CA PHE A 130 13.48 24.12 -8.81
C PHE A 130 13.41 25.65 -8.91
N LYS A 131 14.08 26.31 -7.98
CA LYS A 131 14.28 27.78 -8.06
C LYS A 131 14.92 28.16 -9.38
N GLY A 132 14.27 29.05 -10.10
CA GLY A 132 14.68 29.49 -11.42
C GLY A 132 13.99 28.80 -12.59
N ASP A 133 13.24 27.71 -12.34
CA ASP A 133 12.33 27.16 -13.34
C ASP A 133 11.17 28.13 -13.59
N LYS A 134 10.59 28.06 -14.80
CA LYS A 134 9.35 28.79 -15.09
C LYS A 134 8.18 27.84 -14.96
N TYR A 135 7.21 28.19 -14.13
CA TYR A 135 5.99 27.41 -14.02
C TYR A 135 4.77 28.27 -13.71
N ILE A 136 3.61 27.80 -14.14
CA ILE A 136 2.30 28.35 -13.83
C ILE A 136 1.40 27.19 -13.50
N PHE A 137 0.80 27.20 -12.33
CA PHE A 137 -0.22 26.24 -11.90
C PHE A 137 -1.53 26.95 -11.66
N ASN A 138 -2.59 26.48 -12.32
CA ASN A 138 -3.96 26.95 -12.08
C ASN A 138 -4.67 25.93 -11.19
N PRO A 139 -4.96 26.24 -9.93
CA PRO A 139 -5.57 25.28 -9.00
C PRO A 139 -7.04 24.95 -9.33
N VAL A 140 -7.71 25.75 -10.16
CA VAL A 140 -9.11 25.53 -10.55
C VAL A 140 -9.21 24.54 -11.70
N THR A 141 -8.35 24.68 -12.71
CA THR A 141 -8.32 23.77 -13.87
C THR A 141 -7.33 22.63 -13.72
N GLU A 142 -6.50 22.66 -12.67
CA GLU A 142 -5.37 21.75 -12.45
C GLU A 142 -4.35 21.76 -13.59
N GLU A 143 -4.39 22.77 -14.46
CA GLU A 143 -3.43 22.91 -15.56
C GLU A 143 -2.08 23.40 -15.03
N LEU A 144 -1.03 22.65 -15.36
CA LEU A 144 0.34 22.99 -15.03
C LEU A 144 1.17 23.17 -16.32
N LYS A 145 1.83 24.32 -16.44
CA LYS A 145 2.89 24.55 -17.43
C LYS A 145 4.21 24.67 -16.69
N HIS A 146 5.19 23.86 -17.06
CA HIS A 146 6.51 23.84 -16.46
C HIS A 146 7.59 23.77 -17.51
N GLU A 147 8.48 24.75 -17.50
CA GLU A 147 9.72 24.79 -18.29
C GLU A 147 10.91 24.65 -17.32
N ARG A 148 11.57 23.47 -17.37
CA ARG A 148 12.73 23.19 -16.53
C ARG A 148 13.95 23.91 -17.08
N LEU A 149 14.53 24.80 -16.30
CA LEU A 149 15.72 25.57 -16.64
C LEU A 149 16.92 25.23 -15.74
N VAL A 150 16.66 24.66 -14.56
CA VAL A 150 17.67 24.39 -13.54
C VAL A 150 17.65 22.93 -13.15
N ASP A 151 18.78 22.39 -12.72
CA ASP A 151 18.91 21.11 -12.05
C ASP A 151 19.67 21.28 -10.73
N SER A 152 19.18 20.66 -9.67
CA SER A 152 19.81 20.70 -8.36
C SER A 152 19.56 19.39 -7.58
N ASP A 153 20.50 19.05 -6.72
CA ASP A 153 20.43 17.93 -5.79
C ASP A 153 20.10 18.37 -4.35
N LYS A 154 19.88 19.69 -4.15
CA LYS A 154 19.62 20.26 -2.82
C LYS A 154 18.14 20.42 -2.58
N TYR A 155 17.71 20.05 -1.36
CA TYR A 155 16.32 20.24 -0.95
C TYR A 155 15.89 21.71 -0.93
N ASP A 156 16.79 22.61 -0.56
CA ASP A 156 16.49 24.04 -0.41
C ASP A 156 16.25 24.75 -1.76
N ASP A 157 16.68 24.13 -2.86
CA ASP A 157 16.45 24.63 -4.22
C ASP A 157 15.11 24.16 -4.79
N ILE A 158 14.38 23.28 -4.08
CA ILE A 158 13.06 22.83 -4.50
C ILE A 158 12.02 23.88 -4.15
N GLU A 159 11.21 24.30 -5.11
CA GLU A 159 10.05 25.19 -4.95
C GLU A 159 8.72 24.47 -4.92
N GLY A 160 8.67 23.29 -5.54
CA GLY A 160 7.48 22.45 -5.57
C GLY A 160 7.72 21.14 -6.30
N ALA A 161 6.68 20.36 -6.39
CA ALA A 161 6.67 19.14 -7.17
C ALA A 161 5.27 18.85 -7.68
N TYR A 162 5.17 18.04 -8.73
CA TYR A 162 3.88 17.66 -9.27
C TYR A 162 3.87 16.24 -9.82
N CYS A 163 2.67 15.68 -9.81
CA CYS A 163 2.36 14.43 -10.47
C CYS A 163 1.16 14.67 -11.38
N TYR A 164 1.28 14.32 -12.66
CA TYR A 164 0.22 14.41 -13.65
C TYR A 164 -0.08 13.04 -14.22
N ILE A 165 -1.34 12.72 -14.38
CA ILE A 165 -1.82 11.49 -15.01
C ILE A 165 -2.91 11.80 -16.03
N LYS A 166 -2.88 11.07 -17.14
CA LYS A 166 -3.93 11.06 -18.16
C LYS A 166 -4.30 9.64 -18.50
N PHE A 167 -5.60 9.36 -18.52
CA PHE A 167 -6.16 8.06 -18.87
C PHE A 167 -6.74 8.04 -20.27
N ALA A 168 -6.87 6.85 -20.84
CA ALA A 168 -7.43 6.65 -22.20
C ALA A 168 -8.89 7.09 -22.33
N ASN A 169 -9.63 7.12 -21.22
CA ASN A 169 -11.00 7.65 -21.19
C ASN A 169 -11.11 9.18 -21.18
N GLY A 170 -9.96 9.89 -21.27
CA GLY A 170 -9.87 11.34 -21.28
C GLY A 170 -9.77 11.99 -19.90
N PHE A 171 -9.93 11.23 -18.80
CA PHE A 171 -9.74 11.78 -17.46
C PHE A 171 -8.28 12.17 -17.23
N GLU A 172 -8.08 13.37 -16.69
CA GLU A 172 -6.77 13.90 -16.34
C GLU A 172 -6.79 14.40 -14.90
N LYS A 173 -5.66 14.26 -14.20
CA LYS A 173 -5.49 14.77 -12.82
C LYS A 173 -4.09 15.27 -12.63
N THR A 174 -3.96 16.43 -11.97
CA THR A 174 -2.67 16.99 -11.52
C THR A 174 -2.68 17.14 -10.01
N ILE A 175 -1.66 16.59 -9.36
CA ILE A 175 -1.33 16.92 -7.97
C ILE A 175 -0.13 17.85 -8.00
N PHE A 176 -0.27 19.01 -7.40
CA PHE A 176 0.82 19.97 -7.21
C PHE A 176 1.04 20.15 -5.70
N MET A 177 2.29 20.04 -5.28
CA MET A 177 2.73 20.26 -3.91
C MET A 177 3.67 21.44 -3.86
N SER A 178 3.28 22.46 -3.14
CA SER A 178 4.11 23.66 -2.90
C SER A 178 5.27 23.36 -1.95
N LYS A 179 6.31 24.21 -1.96
CA LYS A 179 7.41 24.14 -0.98
C LYS A 179 6.90 24.12 0.45
N LYS A 180 5.90 24.95 0.77
CA LYS A 180 5.30 25.01 2.12
C LYS A 180 4.73 23.66 2.57
N GLU A 181 4.03 22.95 1.69
CA GLU A 181 3.47 21.61 1.98
C GLU A 181 4.59 20.59 2.14
N LEU A 182 5.58 20.62 1.26
CA LEU A 182 6.75 19.75 1.35
C LEU A 182 7.53 19.94 2.64
N ASP A 183 7.71 21.18 3.08
CA ASP A 183 8.37 21.52 4.35
C ASP A 183 7.57 21.01 5.56
N ALA A 184 6.23 21.13 5.50
CA ALA A 184 5.36 20.60 6.55
C ALA A 184 5.49 19.07 6.66
N ILE A 185 5.49 18.35 5.54
CA ILE A 185 5.68 16.89 5.49
C ILE A 185 7.08 16.49 6.01
N LYS A 186 8.14 17.19 5.55
CA LYS A 186 9.51 16.94 6.03
C LYS A 186 9.60 17.11 7.54
N LYS A 187 8.98 18.15 8.09
CA LYS A 187 9.01 18.47 9.53
C LYS A 187 8.38 17.39 10.40
N VAL A 188 7.30 16.73 9.91
CA VAL A 188 6.63 15.66 10.67
C VAL A 188 7.22 14.27 10.39
N SER A 189 8.09 14.15 9.38
CA SER A 189 8.78 12.89 9.07
C SER A 189 9.70 12.49 10.21
N PRO A 190 9.69 11.22 10.66
CA PRO A 190 10.55 10.73 11.77
C PRO A 190 12.04 11.01 11.56
N SER A 191 12.50 10.97 10.31
CA SER A 191 13.90 11.24 9.93
C SER A 191 14.14 12.66 9.40
N GLY A 192 13.10 13.50 9.31
CA GLY A 192 13.19 14.79 8.63
C GLY A 192 14.21 15.79 9.20
N ALA A 193 14.45 15.72 10.50
CA ALA A 193 15.36 16.62 11.23
C ALA A 193 16.77 16.06 11.42
N THR A 194 17.06 14.82 10.99
CA THR A 194 18.38 14.19 11.21
C THR A 194 19.35 14.55 10.08
N SER A 195 20.66 14.59 10.39
CA SER A 195 21.72 14.83 9.38
C SER A 195 21.73 13.74 8.28
N PHE A 196 21.39 12.51 8.64
CA PHE A 196 21.30 11.36 7.74
C PHE A 196 19.90 11.19 7.13
N SER A 197 19.10 12.24 7.15
CA SER A 197 17.75 12.20 6.59
C SER A 197 17.75 11.88 5.09
N PRO A 198 16.92 10.94 4.62
CA PRO A 198 16.69 10.73 3.19
C PRO A 198 16.23 12.00 2.46
N TRP A 199 15.61 12.95 3.18
CA TRP A 199 15.22 14.26 2.64
C TRP A 199 16.43 15.13 2.27
N ASN A 200 17.58 14.91 2.91
CA ASN A 200 18.82 15.62 2.60
C ASN A 200 19.66 14.83 1.59
N ALA A 201 19.72 13.51 1.73
CA ALA A 201 20.53 12.66 0.85
C ALA A 201 19.90 12.45 -0.54
N PHE A 202 18.56 12.37 -0.61
CA PHE A 202 17.82 12.09 -1.85
C PHE A 202 16.56 12.94 -1.97
N PRO A 203 16.66 14.29 -1.92
CA PRO A 203 15.51 15.18 -1.82
C PRO A 203 14.52 15.00 -2.96
N THR A 204 14.99 14.91 -4.18
CA THR A 204 14.17 14.71 -5.37
C THR A 204 13.35 13.40 -5.32
N LYS A 205 13.97 12.30 -4.85
CA LYS A 205 13.27 11.02 -4.71
C LYS A 205 12.19 11.11 -3.64
N MET A 206 12.49 11.71 -2.50
CA MET A 206 11.52 11.89 -1.41
C MET A 206 10.31 12.69 -1.85
N VAL A 207 10.55 13.84 -2.47
CA VAL A 207 9.49 14.73 -2.96
C VAL A 207 8.63 14.04 -4.00
N LYS A 208 9.24 13.41 -5.01
CA LYS A 208 8.52 12.65 -6.04
C LYS A 208 7.66 11.53 -5.45
N THR A 209 8.16 10.79 -4.46
CA THR A 209 7.39 9.75 -3.77
C THR A 209 6.16 10.32 -3.08
N LYS A 210 6.28 11.50 -2.45
CA LYS A 210 5.12 12.15 -1.80
C LYS A 210 4.05 12.56 -2.81
N CYS A 211 4.43 13.13 -3.95
CA CYS A 211 3.48 13.49 -5.00
C CYS A 211 2.73 12.26 -5.56
N VAL A 212 3.43 11.14 -5.80
CA VAL A 212 2.78 9.91 -6.28
C VAL A 212 1.84 9.33 -5.22
N LYS A 213 2.22 9.38 -3.94
CA LYS A 213 1.37 8.96 -2.83
C LYS A 213 0.07 9.77 -2.80
N GLU A 214 0.14 11.10 -2.89
CA GLU A 214 -1.06 11.95 -2.89
C GLU A 214 -1.91 11.71 -4.16
N MET A 215 -1.30 11.48 -5.33
CA MET A 215 -2.02 11.06 -6.53
C MET A 215 -2.77 9.75 -6.31
N ALA A 216 -2.13 8.74 -5.71
CA ALA A 216 -2.78 7.46 -5.44
C ALA A 216 -3.99 7.62 -4.50
N LYS A 217 -3.88 8.43 -3.46
CA LYS A 217 -4.98 8.73 -2.53
C LYS A 217 -6.15 9.45 -3.20
N GLU A 218 -5.83 10.45 -4.00
CA GLU A 218 -6.86 11.22 -4.72
C GLU A 218 -7.62 10.33 -5.70
N LEU A 219 -6.90 9.53 -6.50
CA LEU A 219 -7.52 8.58 -7.42
C LEU A 219 -8.34 7.52 -6.66
N PHE A 220 -7.85 7.05 -5.52
CA PHE A 220 -8.60 6.14 -4.68
C PHE A 220 -9.91 6.77 -4.22
N THR A 221 -9.89 8.00 -3.74
CA THR A 221 -11.08 8.74 -3.30
C THR A 221 -12.10 8.91 -4.44
N LEU A 222 -11.62 9.19 -5.65
CA LEU A 222 -12.47 9.40 -6.82
C LEU A 222 -13.06 8.09 -7.38
N PHE A 223 -12.34 6.97 -7.27
CA PHE A 223 -12.71 5.71 -7.91
C PHE A 223 -12.96 4.56 -6.93
N SER A 224 -13.01 4.83 -5.62
CA SER A 224 -13.14 3.82 -4.55
C SER A 224 -14.41 2.98 -4.61
N GLY A 225 -15.45 3.42 -5.29
CA GLY A 225 -16.67 2.64 -5.49
C GLY A 225 -16.49 1.33 -6.29
N LYS A 226 -15.29 1.08 -6.83
CA LYS A 226 -14.92 -0.14 -7.57
C LYS A 226 -13.82 -0.97 -6.89
N VAL A 227 -13.35 -0.54 -5.71
CA VAL A 227 -12.17 -1.09 -5.08
C VAL A 227 -12.55 -1.84 -3.82
N ASN A 228 -11.96 -3.00 -3.61
CA ASN A 228 -12.21 -3.81 -2.41
C ASN A 228 -11.58 -3.16 -1.16
N SER A 229 -12.08 -3.53 0.00
CA SER A 229 -11.67 -3.06 1.33
C SER A 229 -10.17 -3.22 1.62
N VAL A 230 -9.53 -4.23 1.02
CA VAL A 230 -8.09 -4.51 1.18
C VAL A 230 -7.22 -3.36 0.67
N LEU A 231 -7.56 -2.80 -0.49
CA LEU A 231 -6.82 -1.68 -1.06
C LEU A 231 -7.07 -0.39 -0.25
N ALA A 232 -8.28 -0.20 0.27
CA ALA A 232 -8.59 0.89 1.20
C ALA A 232 -7.70 0.82 2.45
N GLN A 233 -7.58 -0.36 3.04
CA GLN A 233 -6.70 -0.59 4.19
C GLN A 233 -5.23 -0.37 3.85
N ALA A 234 -4.75 -0.82 2.70
CA ALA A 234 -3.37 -0.64 2.28
C ALA A 234 -2.99 0.85 2.12
N ILE A 235 -3.91 1.68 1.62
CA ILE A 235 -3.70 3.13 1.49
C ILE A 235 -3.74 3.81 2.86
N ASN A 236 -4.72 3.48 3.71
CA ASN A 236 -4.89 4.07 5.03
C ASN A 236 -3.80 3.66 6.03
N ASN A 237 -3.31 2.42 5.95
CA ASN A 237 -2.27 1.92 6.86
C ASN A 237 -0.93 2.65 6.70
N ASP A 238 -0.61 3.18 5.51
CA ASP A 238 0.60 3.98 5.33
C ASP A 238 0.53 5.31 6.11
N GLU A 239 -0.65 5.87 6.30
CA GLU A 239 -0.86 7.05 7.17
C GLU A 239 -0.72 6.71 8.65
N ASN A 240 -1.29 5.60 9.06
CA ASN A 240 -1.24 5.15 10.45
C ASN A 240 0.17 4.73 10.86
N SER A 241 0.98 4.15 9.95
CA SER A 241 2.37 3.79 10.25
C SER A 241 3.25 5.01 10.55
N VAL A 242 2.95 6.17 9.96
CA VAL A 242 3.68 7.43 10.17
C VAL A 242 3.01 8.31 11.24
N ALA A 243 1.67 8.40 11.25
CA ALA A 243 0.90 9.23 12.17
C ALA A 243 0.85 8.67 13.60
N ASN A 244 1.02 7.36 13.76
CA ASN A 244 1.05 6.71 15.07
C ASN A 244 2.42 6.83 15.78
N ILE A 245 3.42 7.39 15.13
CA ILE A 245 4.71 7.66 15.74
C ILE A 245 4.69 9.10 16.26
N ASP A 246 4.69 9.29 17.58
CA ASP A 246 4.80 10.62 18.17
C ASP A 246 6.19 11.25 17.90
N ARG A 247 6.32 12.57 18.14
CA ARG A 247 7.59 13.31 17.94
C ARG A 247 8.77 12.75 18.75
N LYS A 248 8.50 11.92 19.77
CA LYS A 248 9.50 11.21 20.57
C LYS A 248 9.74 9.78 20.05
N GLY A 249 9.04 9.38 18.98
CA GLY A 249 9.13 8.08 18.37
C GLY A 249 8.40 6.98 19.14
N ASN A 250 7.39 7.31 19.96
CA ASN A 250 6.51 6.33 20.57
C ASN A 250 5.31 6.09 19.65
N ILE A 251 4.88 4.84 19.54
CA ILE A 251 3.66 4.49 18.80
C ILE A 251 2.46 4.82 19.69
N LYS A 252 1.57 5.67 19.20
CA LYS A 252 0.47 6.24 19.99
C LYS A 252 -0.65 5.28 20.35
N ASN A 253 -0.79 4.15 19.68
CA ASN A 253 -1.80 3.14 20.00
C ASN A 253 -1.21 1.75 19.84
N ASP A 254 -1.15 1.00 20.96
CA ASP A 254 -0.79 -0.41 21.02
C ASP A 254 -1.97 -1.35 20.72
N GLU A 255 -3.13 -0.82 20.31
CA GLU A 255 -4.26 -1.66 19.99
C GLU A 255 -4.12 -2.28 18.59
N TYR A 256 -4.11 -3.58 18.61
CA TYR A 256 -4.18 -4.57 17.54
C TYR A 256 -5.34 -4.31 16.56
N ILE A 257 -5.19 -3.31 15.69
CA ILE A 257 -6.15 -3.07 14.60
C ILE A 257 -5.97 -4.12 13.49
N TYR A 258 -4.88 -4.89 13.53
CA TYR A 258 -4.43 -5.71 12.41
C TYR A 258 -5.15 -7.04 12.24
N SER A 259 -5.73 -7.62 13.28
CA SER A 259 -6.41 -8.92 13.20
C SER A 259 -7.93 -8.80 13.11
N GLN A 260 -8.55 -7.75 13.64
CA GLN A 260 -9.99 -7.70 13.80
C GLN A 260 -10.80 -7.40 12.53
N GLU A 261 -10.26 -6.62 11.60
CA GLU A 261 -10.98 -6.28 10.37
C GLU A 261 -10.76 -7.29 9.24
N PHE A 262 -9.64 -8.00 9.29
CA PHE A 262 -9.28 -8.96 8.24
C PHE A 262 -10.10 -10.25 8.32
N ASP A 263 -10.36 -10.74 9.56
CA ASP A 263 -11.08 -11.98 9.79
C ASP A 263 -12.59 -11.87 9.57
N SER A 264 -13.17 -10.66 9.77
CA SER A 264 -14.62 -10.47 9.58
C SER A 264 -15.04 -10.51 8.12
N GLU A 265 -14.19 -10.08 7.19
CA GLU A 265 -14.52 -10.06 5.75
C GLU A 265 -14.27 -11.41 5.07
N ILE A 266 -13.32 -12.20 5.55
CA ILE A 266 -13.07 -13.55 5.02
C ILE A 266 -14.22 -14.49 5.38
N VAL A 267 -14.78 -14.36 6.60
CA VAL A 267 -15.89 -15.20 7.05
C VAL A 267 -17.19 -14.83 6.33
N GLU A 268 -17.45 -13.54 6.05
CA GLU A 268 -18.66 -13.12 5.33
C GLU A 268 -18.63 -13.51 3.84
N GLN A 269 -17.44 -13.62 3.22
CA GLN A 269 -17.35 -14.05 1.82
C GLN A 269 -17.55 -15.57 1.65
N ASP A 270 -17.14 -16.39 2.62
CA ASP A 270 -17.39 -17.84 2.56
C ASP A 270 -18.87 -18.18 2.80
N GLU A 271 -19.57 -17.46 3.70
CA GLU A 271 -21.01 -17.66 3.93
C GLU A 271 -21.86 -17.20 2.72
N THR A 272 -21.47 -16.13 2.03
CA THR A 272 -22.19 -15.67 0.82
C THR A 272 -21.99 -16.56 -0.39
N ILE A 273 -20.88 -17.30 -0.49
CA ILE A 273 -20.63 -18.24 -1.59
C ILE A 273 -21.44 -19.53 -1.37
N GLU A 274 -21.63 -20.02 -0.14
CA GLU A 274 -22.48 -21.18 0.13
C GLU A 274 -23.97 -20.89 -0.09
N GLU A 275 -24.46 -19.70 0.25
CA GLU A 275 -25.86 -19.32 -0.04
C GLU A 275 -26.13 -19.12 -1.55
N ALA A 276 -25.15 -18.60 -2.33
CA ALA A 276 -25.31 -18.42 -3.77
C ALA A 276 -25.33 -19.78 -4.53
N GLN A 277 -24.61 -20.79 -4.05
CA GLN A 277 -24.63 -22.12 -4.67
C GLN A 277 -25.88 -22.95 -4.34
N SER A 278 -26.62 -22.61 -3.29
CA SER A 278 -27.86 -23.31 -2.91
C SER A 278 -29.12 -22.81 -3.64
N VAL A 279 -29.06 -21.67 -4.32
CA VAL A 279 -30.20 -21.07 -5.05
C VAL A 279 -30.23 -21.45 -6.54
N GLU A 280 -29.11 -21.84 -7.17
CA GLU A 280 -29.07 -22.15 -8.61
C GLU A 280 -29.54 -23.59 -8.98
N THR A 281 -29.94 -24.41 -8.02
CA THR A 281 -30.35 -25.80 -8.32
C THR A 281 -31.86 -26.08 -8.28
N LYS A 282 -32.72 -25.05 -8.23
CA LYS A 282 -34.19 -25.25 -8.15
C LYS A 282 -35.04 -24.74 -9.29
N ASP A 283 -34.51 -24.11 -10.32
CA ASP A 283 -35.27 -23.58 -11.44
C ASP A 283 -34.80 -24.11 -12.80
N SER A 284 -34.90 -25.42 -13.02
CA SER A 284 -34.81 -25.98 -14.39
C SER A 284 -35.62 -27.23 -14.52
N GLN A 285 -36.94 -27.09 -14.43
CA GLN A 285 -37.90 -28.05 -15.03
C GLN A 285 -39.26 -27.35 -15.20
N GLU A 286 -39.42 -26.57 -16.27
CA GLU A 286 -40.72 -26.38 -16.92
C GLU A 286 -40.53 -26.53 -18.45
N GLN A 287 -40.97 -27.66 -18.92
CA GLN A 287 -41.11 -27.97 -20.34
C GLN A 287 -42.21 -27.08 -20.95
N VAL A 288 -41.89 -26.35 -22.00
CA VAL A 288 -42.88 -25.72 -22.85
C VAL A 288 -43.10 -26.60 -24.08
N ASN A 289 -44.27 -27.22 -24.17
CA ASN A 289 -44.79 -27.84 -25.34
C ASN A 289 -45.08 -26.77 -26.41
N LEU A 290 -44.49 -26.94 -27.58
CA LEU A 290 -44.81 -26.24 -28.81
C LEU A 290 -45.55 -27.22 -29.72
N ASP A 291 -46.90 -27.10 -29.70
CA ASP A 291 -47.74 -27.49 -30.82
C ASP A 291 -48.95 -26.52 -30.88
N GLU A 292 -49.26 -26.10 -32.11
CA GLU A 292 -50.42 -25.29 -32.57
C GLU A 292 -50.24 -23.73 -32.58
N LEU A 293 -49.79 -23.23 -33.69
CA LEU A 293 -50.52 -22.43 -34.71
C LEU A 293 -49.56 -21.71 -35.65
#